data_4fdbc79d644553d1952be323165da3fb
#
_entry.id   4fdbc79d644553d1952be323165da3fb
#
_cell.length_a   1.000
_cell.length_b   1.000
_cell.length_c   1.000
_cell.angle_alpha   90.00
_cell.angle_beta   90.00
_cell.angle_gamma   90.00
#
_symmetry.space_group_name_H-M   'P 1'
#
loop_
_entity.id
_entity.type
_entity.pdbx_description
1 polymer ?
#
loop_
_entity_poly.entity_id
_entity_poly.type
_entity_poly.pdbx_seq_one_letter_code
_entity_poly.pdbx_strand_id
1 'polypeptide(L)'
;MKLISLLIFTLFFFNRAGSDNLHKGIVIEETKSAEILGDPPLSILIIGDSQSTTKTKSGQSITWSWPNLILKKLRHFGVTVDVEAIGGKTSSWMLSALKKRFETGKHWDRVILYGGGNDATNMSISLETTINNFQQMIDISNSHGCDVWVNLGWKIEGKFMDINILPVGRPSNLLNKKTDWLPYIQKRKDLQSRFKSDLKGCQFVEPYDLMSMTSDGIHPTPSGHKLVCDYILQTIDTLSYK
;
A
#
# COMPACT_ATOMS: atom_id res chain seq x y z
N MET A 1 -22.41 4.36 -35.45
CA MET A 1 -21.09 4.92 -35.79
C MET A 1 -20.52 5.53 -34.52
N LYS A 2 -19.56 4.87 -33.89
CA LYS A 2 -18.88 5.34 -32.68
C LYS A 2 -17.59 6.05 -33.11
N LEU A 3 -17.50 7.34 -32.86
CA LEU A 3 -16.24 8.09 -32.99
C LEU A 3 -15.32 7.72 -31.85
N ILE A 4 -14.18 7.13 -32.19
CA ILE A 4 -13.07 6.88 -31.26
C ILE A 4 -12.21 8.13 -31.30
N SER A 5 -12.22 8.91 -30.22
CA SER A 5 -11.27 10.02 -30.03
C SER A 5 -9.94 9.46 -29.55
N LEU A 6 -8.96 9.45 -30.44
CA LEU A 6 -7.57 9.11 -30.17
C LEU A 6 -6.89 10.30 -29.48
N LEU A 7 -6.57 10.16 -28.21
CA LEU A 7 -5.79 11.16 -27.48
C LEU A 7 -4.29 10.83 -27.63
N ILE A 8 -3.58 11.67 -28.40
CA ILE A 8 -2.13 11.55 -28.61
C ILE A 8 -1.42 12.24 -27.42
N PHE A 9 -0.68 11.47 -26.64
CA PHE A 9 0.25 12.01 -25.65
C PHE A 9 1.55 12.43 -26.33
N THR A 10 1.82 13.72 -26.36
CA THR A 10 3.10 14.26 -26.81
C THR A 10 4.02 14.41 -25.62
N LEU A 11 4.99 13.53 -25.48
CA LEU A 11 6.10 13.64 -24.53
C LEU A 11 7.14 14.63 -25.09
N PHE A 12 7.27 15.81 -24.49
CA PHE A 12 8.39 16.70 -24.74
C PHE A 12 9.56 16.33 -23.84
N PHE A 13 10.61 15.76 -24.44
CA PHE A 13 11.92 15.63 -23.81
C PHE A 13 12.69 16.92 -23.99
N PHE A 14 12.90 17.67 -22.92
CA PHE A 14 13.92 18.70 -22.88
C PHE A 14 15.24 18.07 -22.40
N ASN A 15 16.14 17.85 -23.35
CA ASN A 15 17.52 17.51 -23.06
C ASN A 15 18.28 18.80 -22.71
N ARG A 16 18.67 18.98 -21.46
CA ARG A 16 19.71 19.94 -21.05
C ARG A 16 20.77 19.19 -20.27
N ALA A 17 21.94 19.07 -20.90
CA ALA A 17 23.14 18.56 -20.27
C ALA A 17 23.56 19.52 -19.15
N GLY A 18 23.75 19.01 -17.94
CA GLY A 18 24.25 19.73 -16.77
C GLY A 18 24.10 18.80 -15.56
N SER A 19 25.22 18.34 -15.05
CA SER A 19 25.35 17.52 -13.86
C SER A 19 24.55 18.08 -12.69
N ASP A 20 23.60 17.30 -12.17
CA ASP A 20 23.39 17.10 -10.74
C ASP A 20 22.23 16.11 -10.54
N ASN A 21 22.54 15.00 -9.92
CA ASN A 21 21.56 14.05 -9.41
C ASN A 21 20.68 14.75 -8.42
N LEU A 22 19.35 14.77 -8.66
CA LEU A 22 18.35 14.76 -7.58
C LEU A 22 16.93 14.97 -8.12
N HIS A 23 16.05 14.04 -7.80
CA HIS A 23 14.60 14.20 -7.77
C HIS A 23 13.93 14.83 -9.00
N LYS A 24 13.75 14.05 -10.06
CA LYS A 24 12.71 14.40 -11.03
C LYS A 24 11.35 14.31 -10.34
N GLY A 25 10.92 15.42 -9.79
CA GLY A 25 9.52 15.59 -9.38
C GLY A 25 8.65 15.47 -10.62
N ILE A 26 7.78 14.49 -10.66
CA ILE A 26 6.73 14.40 -11.67
C ILE A 26 5.76 15.54 -11.34
N VAL A 27 5.82 16.60 -12.12
CA VAL A 27 4.79 17.65 -12.14
C VAL A 27 3.60 17.01 -12.88
N ILE A 28 2.59 16.62 -12.16
CA ILE A 28 1.28 16.31 -12.76
C ILE A 28 0.69 17.68 -13.11
N GLU A 29 0.81 18.08 -14.37
CA GLU A 29 0.05 19.22 -14.89
C GLU A 29 -1.45 18.90 -14.69
N GLU A 30 -2.17 19.86 -14.13
CA GLU A 30 -3.63 19.86 -14.09
C GLU A 30 -4.17 19.87 -15.53
N THR A 31 -4.24 18.70 -16.13
CA THR A 31 -4.98 18.53 -17.39
C THR A 31 -6.45 18.70 -17.08
N LYS A 32 -7.06 19.65 -17.78
CA LYS A 32 -8.49 19.96 -17.80
C LYS A 32 -9.32 18.69 -17.72
N SER A 33 -10.21 18.67 -16.75
CA SER A 33 -11.27 17.69 -16.54
C SER A 33 -11.92 17.30 -17.87
N ALA A 34 -11.59 16.10 -18.37
CA ALA A 34 -12.48 15.43 -19.26
C ALA A 34 -13.72 15.06 -18.44
N GLU A 35 -14.86 15.63 -18.77
CA GLU A 35 -16.16 15.13 -18.35
C GLU A 35 -16.27 13.69 -18.88
N ILE A 36 -15.88 12.72 -18.08
CA ILE A 36 -16.22 11.32 -18.30
C ILE A 36 -17.65 11.19 -17.80
N LEU A 37 -18.58 11.49 -18.68
CA LEU A 37 -19.99 11.17 -18.51
C LEU A 37 -20.13 9.65 -18.53
N GLY A 38 -20.37 9.03 -17.37
CA GLY A 38 -20.98 7.73 -17.36
C GLY A 38 -20.56 6.74 -16.28
N ASP A 39 -19.34 6.74 -15.80
CA ASP A 39 -18.96 5.77 -14.77
C ASP A 39 -19.18 6.32 -13.36
N PRO A 40 -19.75 5.53 -12.44
CA PRO A 40 -19.89 5.95 -11.05
C PRO A 40 -18.50 6.25 -10.46
N PRO A 41 -18.40 7.23 -9.53
CA PRO A 41 -17.12 7.56 -8.94
C PRO A 41 -16.52 6.36 -8.22
N LEU A 42 -15.24 6.09 -8.48
CA LEU A 42 -14.49 4.98 -7.93
C LEU A 42 -14.53 4.98 -6.39
N SER A 43 -14.83 3.84 -5.81
CA SER A 43 -14.83 3.61 -4.36
C SER A 43 -13.73 2.62 -3.98
N ILE A 44 -12.89 3.00 -3.01
CA ILE A 44 -11.73 2.21 -2.58
C ILE A 44 -11.88 1.83 -1.11
N LEU A 45 -11.70 0.55 -0.80
CA LEU A 45 -11.53 0.06 0.56
C LEU A 45 -10.07 -0.30 0.81
N ILE A 46 -9.49 0.25 1.87
CA ILE A 46 -8.13 -0.09 2.31
C ILE A 46 -8.23 -0.89 3.60
N ILE A 47 -7.70 -2.11 3.60
CA ILE A 47 -7.59 -2.96 4.77
C ILE A 47 -6.11 -3.11 5.12
N GLY A 48 -5.73 -2.80 6.37
CA GLY A 48 -4.33 -2.82 6.73
C GLY A 48 -4.00 -2.81 8.22
N ASP A 49 -2.71 -2.65 8.47
CA ASP A 49 -2.13 -2.56 9.82
C ASP A 49 -1.60 -1.14 10.12
N SER A 50 -0.56 -1.01 10.97
CA SER A 50 0.05 0.28 11.32
C SER A 50 0.57 1.09 10.13
N GLN A 51 0.89 0.43 9.03
CA GLN A 51 1.38 1.06 7.80
C GLN A 51 0.31 1.86 7.07
N SER A 52 -0.96 1.56 7.34
CA SER A 52 -2.13 2.14 6.67
C SER A 52 -3.04 2.93 7.61
N THR A 53 -2.67 3.10 8.88
CA THR A 53 -3.51 3.82 9.85
C THR A 53 -3.68 5.29 9.46
N THR A 54 -4.92 5.77 9.61
CA THR A 54 -5.29 7.17 9.37
C THR A 54 -5.51 7.97 10.65
N LYS A 55 -5.43 7.28 11.80
CA LYS A 55 -5.62 7.88 13.13
C LYS A 55 -4.57 7.40 14.10
N THR A 56 -4.18 8.27 15.02
CA THR A 56 -3.35 7.92 16.18
C THR A 56 -4.15 7.05 17.16
N LYS A 57 -3.46 6.50 18.18
CA LYS A 57 -4.12 5.78 19.27
C LYS A 57 -5.14 6.65 20.05
N SER A 58 -4.91 7.96 20.08
CA SER A 58 -5.85 8.94 20.68
C SER A 58 -6.98 9.37 19.76
N GLY A 59 -7.09 8.79 18.55
CA GLY A 59 -8.14 9.09 17.58
C GLY A 59 -7.89 10.32 16.71
N GLN A 60 -6.76 11.01 16.87
CA GLN A 60 -6.41 12.16 16.03
C GLN A 60 -6.09 11.73 14.61
N SER A 61 -6.55 12.49 13.61
CA SER A 61 -6.29 12.21 12.20
C SER A 61 -4.81 12.37 11.85
N ILE A 62 -4.26 11.38 11.15
CA ILE A 62 -2.91 11.42 10.57
C ILE A 62 -3.04 11.90 9.12
N THR A 63 -3.11 13.22 8.94
CA THR A 63 -3.41 13.85 7.64
C THR A 63 -2.38 13.54 6.56
N TRP A 64 -1.16 13.17 6.96
CA TRP A 64 -0.04 12.79 6.08
C TRP A 64 0.06 11.28 5.84
N SER A 65 -0.84 10.45 6.38
CA SER A 65 -0.86 9.01 6.07
C SER A 65 -1.21 8.79 4.59
N TRP A 66 -0.61 7.79 3.96
CA TRP A 66 -0.80 7.53 2.53
C TRP A 66 -2.28 7.32 2.13
N PRO A 67 -3.16 6.69 2.94
CA PRO A 67 -4.58 6.60 2.58
C PRO A 67 -5.26 7.97 2.57
N ASN A 68 -4.95 8.83 3.55
CA ASN A 68 -5.48 10.19 3.59
C ASN A 68 -4.94 11.06 2.45
N LEU A 69 -3.68 10.83 2.03
CA LEU A 69 -3.11 11.51 0.87
C LEU A 69 -3.79 11.06 -0.43
N ILE A 70 -4.10 9.77 -0.60
CA ILE A 70 -4.89 9.27 -1.74
C ILE A 70 -6.25 9.95 -1.76
N LEU A 71 -6.99 9.93 -0.65
CA LEU A 71 -8.28 10.60 -0.56
C LEU A 71 -8.17 12.09 -0.94
N LYS A 72 -7.16 12.79 -0.41
CA LYS A 72 -6.94 14.21 -0.71
C LYS A 72 -6.70 14.45 -2.20
N LYS A 73 -5.92 13.60 -2.87
CA LYS A 73 -5.60 13.73 -4.30
C LYS A 73 -6.77 13.38 -5.20
N LEU A 74 -7.55 12.35 -4.83
CA LEU A 74 -8.59 11.80 -5.71
C LEU A 74 -10.00 12.35 -5.44
N ARG A 75 -10.25 13.01 -4.30
CA ARG A 75 -11.58 13.52 -3.95
C ARG A 75 -12.22 14.43 -5.00
N HIS A 76 -11.42 15.18 -5.75
CA HIS A 76 -11.92 16.08 -6.80
C HIS A 76 -12.49 15.33 -8.02
N PHE A 77 -12.16 14.04 -8.14
CA PHE A 77 -12.70 13.14 -9.15
C PHE A 77 -13.87 12.30 -8.64
N GLY A 78 -14.45 12.67 -7.48
CA GLY A 78 -15.54 11.93 -6.87
C GLY A 78 -15.12 10.62 -6.18
N VAL A 79 -13.83 10.28 -6.16
CA VAL A 79 -13.34 9.04 -5.55
C VAL A 79 -13.54 9.05 -4.03
N THR A 80 -14.08 7.95 -3.51
CA THR A 80 -14.21 7.72 -2.06
C THR A 80 -13.18 6.71 -1.58
N VAL A 81 -12.66 6.92 -0.36
CA VAL A 81 -11.69 6.01 0.26
C VAL A 81 -12.12 5.69 1.68
N ASP A 82 -12.45 4.44 1.92
CA ASP A 82 -12.67 3.90 3.26
C ASP A 82 -11.41 3.19 3.75
N VAL A 83 -11.11 3.34 5.03
CA VAL A 83 -9.92 2.73 5.64
C VAL A 83 -10.31 1.95 6.88
N GLU A 84 -9.93 0.68 6.90
CA GLU A 84 -10.00 -0.18 8.08
C GLU A 84 -8.59 -0.69 8.38
N ALA A 85 -7.88 0.05 9.23
CA ALA A 85 -6.49 -0.23 9.56
C ALA A 85 -6.18 0.10 11.02
N ILE A 86 -5.58 -0.86 11.73
CA ILE A 86 -5.21 -0.71 13.14
C ILE A 86 -3.79 -1.22 13.35
N GLY A 87 -2.98 -0.42 14.06
CA GLY A 87 -1.60 -0.78 14.38
C GLY A 87 -1.49 -2.07 15.19
N GLY A 88 -0.50 -2.92 14.86
CA GLY A 88 -0.22 -4.19 15.53
C GLY A 88 -1.13 -5.34 15.13
N LYS A 89 -2.08 -5.13 14.22
CA LYS A 89 -3.02 -6.19 13.79
C LYS A 89 -2.39 -7.12 12.77
N THR A 90 -2.78 -8.40 12.84
CA THR A 90 -2.34 -9.47 11.95
C THR A 90 -3.32 -9.70 10.81
N SER A 91 -2.94 -10.54 9.86
CA SER A 91 -3.79 -10.92 8.73
C SER A 91 -5.12 -11.55 9.14
N SER A 92 -5.17 -12.27 10.26
CA SER A 92 -6.42 -12.83 10.79
C SER A 92 -7.42 -11.74 11.21
N TRP A 93 -6.92 -10.65 11.82
CA TRP A 93 -7.76 -9.51 12.13
C TRP A 93 -8.21 -8.78 10.86
N MET A 94 -7.30 -8.60 9.88
CA MET A 94 -7.62 -7.97 8.60
C MET A 94 -8.73 -8.72 7.87
N LEU A 95 -8.67 -10.06 7.84
CA LEU A 95 -9.72 -10.91 7.26
C LEU A 95 -11.08 -10.70 7.96
N SER A 96 -11.07 -10.66 9.29
CA SER A 96 -12.30 -10.42 10.07
C SER A 96 -12.86 -9.02 9.82
N ALA A 97 -12.00 -8.02 9.70
CA ALA A 97 -12.37 -6.65 9.42
C ALA A 97 -12.98 -6.51 8.02
N LEU A 98 -12.37 -7.14 7.01
CA LEU A 98 -12.89 -7.16 5.64
C LEU A 98 -14.29 -7.78 5.58
N LYS A 99 -14.49 -8.95 6.22
CA LYS A 99 -15.81 -9.61 6.29
C LYS A 99 -16.88 -8.66 6.85
N LYS A 100 -16.60 -8.03 7.99
CA LYS A 100 -17.50 -7.06 8.60
C LYS A 100 -17.83 -5.87 7.69
N ARG A 101 -16.88 -5.42 6.89
CA ARG A 101 -17.12 -4.35 5.93
C ARG A 101 -18.10 -4.77 4.86
N PHE A 102 -17.95 -5.94 4.27
CA PHE A 102 -18.89 -6.45 3.27
C PHE A 102 -20.29 -6.76 3.87
N GLU A 103 -20.37 -7.18 5.13
CA GLU A 103 -21.65 -7.35 5.85
C GLU A 103 -22.47 -6.07 5.93
N THR A 104 -21.88 -4.89 5.80
CA THR A 104 -22.62 -3.60 5.77
C THR A 104 -23.45 -3.40 4.51
N GLY A 105 -23.29 -4.22 3.49
CA GLY A 105 -23.91 -4.08 2.18
C GLY A 105 -23.33 -2.95 1.32
N LYS A 106 -22.30 -2.23 1.79
CA LYS A 106 -21.62 -1.22 1.00
C LYS A 106 -20.76 -1.90 -0.07
N HIS A 107 -20.85 -1.41 -1.30
CA HIS A 107 -20.02 -1.84 -2.41
C HIS A 107 -18.74 -0.99 -2.51
N TRP A 108 -17.64 -1.62 -2.91
CA TRP A 108 -16.41 -0.96 -3.32
C TRP A 108 -15.96 -1.52 -4.66
N ASP A 109 -15.43 -0.66 -5.51
CA ASP A 109 -14.88 -1.07 -6.80
C ASP A 109 -13.49 -1.69 -6.65
N ARG A 110 -12.76 -1.25 -5.62
CA ARG A 110 -11.38 -1.68 -5.40
C ARG A 110 -11.06 -1.92 -3.92
N VAL A 111 -10.31 -3.00 -3.66
CA VAL A 111 -9.77 -3.31 -2.33
C VAL A 111 -8.25 -3.28 -2.37
N ILE A 112 -7.62 -2.53 -1.46
CA ILE A 112 -6.17 -2.52 -1.27
C ILE A 112 -5.84 -3.19 0.06
N LEU A 113 -5.09 -4.29 0.01
CA LEU A 113 -4.62 -5.03 1.17
C LEU A 113 -3.16 -4.68 1.45
N TYR A 114 -2.86 -4.19 2.65
CA TYR A 114 -1.49 -3.88 3.04
C TYR A 114 -1.19 -4.28 4.48
N GLY A 115 -0.51 -5.40 4.67
CA GLY A 115 -0.20 -5.94 5.98
C GLY A 115 0.71 -7.17 5.94
N GLY A 116 0.60 -8.02 6.96
CA GLY A 116 1.43 -9.22 7.14
C GLY A 116 2.76 -8.96 7.84
N GLY A 117 3.12 -7.69 8.09
CA GLY A 117 4.30 -7.33 8.86
C GLY A 117 4.24 -7.84 10.30
N ASN A 118 3.08 -7.72 10.93
CA ASN A 118 2.85 -8.21 12.30
C ASN A 118 2.82 -9.73 12.38
N ASP A 119 2.35 -10.42 11.32
CA ASP A 119 2.43 -11.88 11.22
C ASP A 119 3.89 -12.35 11.14
N ALA A 120 4.72 -11.61 10.41
CA ALA A 120 6.14 -11.92 10.32
C ALA A 120 6.88 -11.72 11.64
N THR A 121 6.50 -10.73 12.47
CA THR A 121 7.09 -10.53 13.81
C THR A 121 6.61 -11.54 14.84
N ASN A 122 5.45 -12.14 14.63
CA ASN A 122 4.92 -13.17 15.50
C ASN A 122 5.34 -14.57 14.98
N MET A 123 6.34 -15.15 15.63
CA MET A 123 6.89 -16.46 15.21
C MET A 123 5.90 -17.62 15.37
N SER A 124 4.82 -17.46 16.13
CA SER A 124 3.75 -18.47 16.23
C SER A 124 2.80 -18.48 15.03
N ILE A 125 2.79 -17.44 14.21
CA ILE A 125 1.99 -17.39 13.00
C ILE A 125 2.82 -17.91 11.84
N SER A 126 2.38 -18.96 11.17
CA SER A 126 3.08 -19.50 10.02
C SER A 126 2.89 -18.60 8.78
N LEU A 127 3.82 -18.69 7.82
CA LEU A 127 3.65 -18.05 6.51
C LEU A 127 2.39 -18.54 5.82
N GLU A 128 2.11 -19.84 5.92
CA GLU A 128 0.92 -20.46 5.36
C GLU A 128 -0.37 -19.83 5.87
N THR A 129 -0.45 -19.63 7.19
CA THR A 129 -1.61 -18.94 7.80
C THR A 129 -1.79 -17.53 7.22
N THR A 130 -0.69 -16.79 7.07
CA THR A 130 -0.74 -15.42 6.52
C THR A 130 -1.22 -15.44 5.06
N ILE A 131 -0.65 -16.33 4.24
CA ILE A 131 -1.00 -16.48 2.83
C ILE A 131 -2.47 -16.88 2.67
N ASN A 132 -2.92 -17.88 3.44
CA ASN A 132 -4.31 -18.34 3.41
C ASN A 132 -5.29 -17.22 3.81
N ASN A 133 -4.95 -16.40 4.79
CA ASN A 133 -5.78 -15.26 5.16
C ASN A 133 -5.85 -14.21 4.04
N PHE A 134 -4.73 -13.91 3.37
CA PHE A 134 -4.71 -12.99 2.24
C PHE A 134 -5.50 -13.55 1.06
N GLN A 135 -5.35 -14.85 0.73
CA GLN A 135 -6.12 -15.47 -0.33
C GLN A 135 -7.63 -15.40 -0.04
N GLN A 136 -8.06 -15.70 1.19
CA GLN A 136 -9.47 -15.56 1.57
C GLN A 136 -9.97 -14.11 1.42
N MET A 137 -9.16 -13.10 1.78
CA MET A 137 -9.54 -11.71 1.57
C MET A 137 -9.71 -11.38 0.08
N ILE A 138 -8.83 -11.90 -0.77
CA ILE A 138 -8.90 -11.74 -2.23
C ILE A 138 -10.17 -12.40 -2.76
N ASP A 139 -10.43 -13.65 -2.39
CA ASP A 139 -11.58 -14.41 -2.88
C ASP A 139 -12.90 -13.75 -2.49
N ILE A 140 -13.01 -13.28 -1.24
CA ILE A 140 -14.19 -12.55 -0.76
C ILE A 140 -14.36 -11.26 -1.55
N SER A 141 -13.30 -10.47 -1.74
CA SER A 141 -13.39 -9.21 -2.47
C SER A 141 -13.80 -9.42 -3.93
N ASN A 142 -13.19 -10.41 -4.61
CA ASN A 142 -13.54 -10.78 -5.98
C ASN A 142 -15.00 -11.24 -6.10
N SER A 143 -15.50 -12.01 -5.12
CA SER A 143 -16.91 -12.45 -5.11
C SER A 143 -17.90 -11.29 -4.97
N HIS A 144 -17.45 -10.14 -4.47
CA HIS A 144 -18.21 -8.88 -4.42
C HIS A 144 -17.94 -7.95 -5.60
N GLY A 145 -17.20 -8.42 -6.63
CA GLY A 145 -16.92 -7.65 -7.83
C GLY A 145 -15.83 -6.59 -7.70
N CYS A 146 -15.00 -6.66 -6.66
CA CYS A 146 -13.95 -5.70 -6.45
C CYS A 146 -12.65 -6.09 -7.18
N ASP A 147 -11.93 -5.13 -7.76
CA ASP A 147 -10.52 -5.29 -8.11
C ASP A 147 -9.66 -5.35 -6.85
N VAL A 148 -8.80 -6.36 -6.74
CA VAL A 148 -7.98 -6.54 -5.53
C VAL A 148 -6.51 -6.25 -5.80
N TRP A 149 -5.93 -5.42 -4.94
CA TRP A 149 -4.52 -5.04 -4.95
C TRP A 149 -3.85 -5.42 -3.64
N VAL A 150 -2.76 -6.16 -3.72
CA VAL A 150 -1.91 -6.47 -2.57
C VAL A 150 -0.65 -5.62 -2.62
N ASN A 151 -0.50 -4.74 -1.64
CA ASN A 151 0.71 -3.95 -1.50
C ASN A 151 1.79 -4.78 -0.80
N LEU A 152 2.86 -5.10 -1.52
CA LEU A 152 3.96 -5.89 -1.01
C LEU A 152 4.87 -5.12 -0.04
N GLY A 153 4.66 -3.80 0.07
CA GLY A 153 5.44 -2.94 0.95
C GLY A 153 6.78 -2.54 0.36
N TRP A 154 7.74 -2.21 1.21
CA TRP A 154 9.05 -1.78 0.74
C TRP A 154 10.02 -2.95 0.52
N LYS A 155 11.02 -2.72 -0.31
CA LYS A 155 12.12 -3.66 -0.56
C LYS A 155 12.89 -3.95 0.73
N ILE A 156 13.06 -5.22 1.03
CA ILE A 156 13.86 -5.69 2.16
C ILE A 156 15.23 -6.08 1.62
N GLU A 157 16.07 -5.11 1.33
CA GLU A 157 17.42 -5.32 0.82
C GLU A 157 18.49 -5.14 1.90
N GLY A 158 19.72 -5.57 1.61
CA GLY A 158 20.83 -5.76 2.56
C GLY A 158 21.20 -4.60 3.50
N LYS A 159 20.78 -3.37 3.25
CA LYS A 159 20.97 -2.25 4.19
C LYS A 159 20.05 -2.31 5.40
N PHE A 160 18.92 -3.03 5.32
CA PHE A 160 18.12 -3.37 6.50
C PHE A 160 18.88 -4.28 7.46
N MET A 161 19.92 -4.91 6.96
CA MET A 161 20.85 -5.73 7.73
C MET A 161 21.86 -4.87 8.51
N ASP A 162 21.98 -3.58 8.21
CA ASP A 162 22.80 -2.67 9.02
C ASP A 162 21.97 -2.18 10.20
N ILE A 163 22.11 -2.93 11.23
CA ILE A 163 21.41 -2.87 12.51
C ILE A 163 21.65 -1.59 13.30
N ASN A 164 22.63 -0.80 12.90
CA ASN A 164 22.84 0.53 13.46
C ASN A 164 21.70 1.51 13.09
N ILE A 165 20.84 1.11 12.12
CA ILE A 165 19.66 1.87 11.69
C ILE A 165 18.38 1.43 12.44
N LEU A 166 18.42 0.34 13.21
CA LEU A 166 17.27 -0.11 13.98
C LEU A 166 16.98 0.83 15.14
N PRO A 167 15.72 1.16 15.39
CA PRO A 167 15.33 2.32 16.17
C PRO A 167 15.76 2.26 17.62
N VAL A 168 16.35 3.33 18.06
CA VAL A 168 16.45 3.67 19.48
C VAL A 168 15.03 3.93 19.98
N GLY A 169 14.53 3.12 20.91
CA GLY A 169 13.28 3.40 21.61
C GLY A 169 12.12 2.45 21.43
N ARG A 170 12.32 1.24 20.88
CA ARG A 170 11.26 0.21 20.94
C ARG A 170 11.11 -0.38 22.33
N PRO A 171 9.89 -0.80 22.71
CA PRO A 171 9.69 -1.56 23.93
C PRO A 171 10.62 -2.77 23.90
N SER A 172 11.50 -2.81 24.90
CA SER A 172 12.61 -3.75 25.03
C SER A 172 12.21 -5.22 25.19
N ASN A 173 10.93 -5.51 25.17
CA ASN A 173 10.37 -6.81 25.49
C ASN A 173 10.11 -7.72 24.29
N LEU A 174 10.30 -7.23 23.04
CA LEU A 174 10.04 -8.06 21.87
C LEU A 174 11.29 -8.49 21.10
N LEU A 175 12.35 -7.66 21.05
CA LEU A 175 13.58 -7.99 20.30
C LEU A 175 14.76 -7.23 20.90
N ASN A 176 15.55 -7.88 21.74
CA ASN A 176 16.62 -7.23 22.53
C ASN A 176 18.02 -7.32 21.92
N LYS A 177 18.22 -8.08 20.84
CA LYS A 177 19.52 -8.32 20.23
C LYS A 177 19.45 -8.27 18.71
N LYS A 178 20.59 -7.93 18.11
CA LYS A 178 20.81 -7.91 16.66
C LYS A 178 20.34 -9.19 15.96
N THR A 179 20.61 -10.33 16.56
CA THR A 179 20.28 -11.66 16.05
C THR A 179 18.78 -11.93 15.98
N ASP A 180 17.97 -11.21 16.77
CA ASP A 180 16.54 -11.46 16.91
C ASP A 180 15.74 -10.93 15.69
N TRP A 181 16.33 -9.99 14.94
CA TRP A 181 15.71 -9.40 13.75
C TRP A 181 15.89 -10.23 12.48
N LEU A 182 16.95 -11.03 12.41
CA LEU A 182 17.24 -11.83 11.22
C LEU A 182 16.10 -12.78 10.84
N PRO A 183 15.49 -13.54 11.77
CA PRO A 183 14.33 -14.39 11.45
C PRO A 183 13.13 -13.58 10.95
N TYR A 184 12.88 -12.39 11.52
CA TYR A 184 11.82 -11.51 11.06
C TYR A 184 12.07 -11.01 9.63
N ILE A 185 13.28 -10.54 9.35
CA ILE A 185 13.68 -10.06 8.02
C ILE A 185 13.53 -11.19 7.00
N GLN A 186 14.01 -12.38 7.34
CA GLN A 186 13.90 -13.54 6.43
C GLN A 186 12.42 -13.90 6.21
N LYS A 187 11.64 -14.02 7.27
CA LYS A 187 10.20 -14.32 7.16
C LYS A 187 9.45 -13.27 6.35
N ARG A 188 9.84 -12.00 6.45
CA ARG A 188 9.26 -10.92 5.66
C ARG A 188 9.60 -11.03 4.17
N LYS A 189 10.84 -11.40 3.83
CA LYS A 189 11.27 -11.67 2.45
C LYS A 189 10.52 -12.85 1.87
N ASP A 190 10.43 -13.93 2.62
CA ASP A 190 9.72 -15.14 2.22
C ASP A 190 8.23 -14.84 1.99
N LEU A 191 7.62 -14.03 2.85
CA LEU A 191 6.23 -13.60 2.70
C LEU A 191 6.03 -12.80 1.41
N GLN A 192 6.90 -11.83 1.09
CA GLN A 192 6.80 -11.05 -0.15
C GLN A 192 6.94 -11.94 -1.39
N SER A 193 7.89 -12.89 -1.36
CA SER A 193 8.10 -13.85 -2.45
C SER A 193 6.88 -14.75 -2.64
N ARG A 194 6.36 -15.32 -1.55
CA ARG A 194 5.21 -16.21 -1.57
C ARG A 194 3.90 -15.50 -1.91
N PHE A 195 3.73 -14.25 -1.54
CA PHE A 195 2.58 -13.48 -2.01
C PHE A 195 2.55 -13.43 -3.53
N LYS A 196 3.68 -13.16 -4.17
CA LYS A 196 3.76 -13.11 -5.64
C LYS A 196 3.54 -14.46 -6.32
N SER A 197 4.01 -15.55 -5.72
CA SER A 197 3.88 -16.89 -6.32
C SER A 197 2.54 -17.56 -6.04
N ASP A 198 2.01 -17.39 -4.84
CA ASP A 198 0.92 -18.20 -4.32
C ASP A 198 -0.44 -17.51 -4.41
N LEU A 199 -0.53 -16.20 -4.21
CA LEU A 199 -1.80 -15.49 -4.29
C LEU A 199 -2.31 -15.39 -5.74
N LYS A 200 -3.62 -15.61 -5.91
CA LYS A 200 -4.30 -15.59 -7.20
C LYS A 200 -5.48 -14.63 -7.17
N GLY A 201 -5.84 -14.10 -8.34
CA GLY A 201 -7.00 -13.21 -8.46
C GLY A 201 -6.77 -11.80 -7.90
N CYS A 202 -5.52 -11.36 -7.80
CA CYS A 202 -5.16 -10.02 -7.38
C CYS A 202 -4.03 -9.44 -8.26
N GLN A 203 -3.85 -8.15 -8.15
CA GLN A 203 -2.74 -7.40 -8.70
C GLN A 203 -1.78 -7.02 -7.56
N PHE A 204 -0.53 -6.70 -7.89
CA PHE A 204 0.47 -6.35 -6.89
C PHE A 204 0.95 -4.92 -7.07
N VAL A 205 1.01 -4.20 -5.94
CA VAL A 205 1.88 -3.03 -5.83
C VAL A 205 3.26 -3.56 -5.49
N GLU A 206 4.18 -3.45 -6.44
CA GLU A 206 5.55 -3.98 -6.31
C GLU A 206 6.31 -3.32 -5.16
N PRO A 207 7.31 -4.01 -4.58
CA PRO A 207 8.10 -3.44 -3.51
C PRO A 207 8.86 -2.18 -3.95
N TYR A 208 8.77 -1.13 -3.15
CA TYR A 208 9.42 0.17 -3.38
C TYR A 208 10.51 0.46 -2.33
N ASP A 209 11.46 1.33 -2.68
CA ASP A 209 12.52 1.73 -1.75
C ASP A 209 12.00 2.80 -0.79
N LEU A 210 11.93 2.45 0.48
CA LEU A 210 11.46 3.31 1.56
C LEU A 210 12.51 3.48 2.69
N MET A 211 13.66 2.85 2.56
CA MET A 211 14.63 2.70 3.66
C MET A 211 15.08 4.00 4.31
N SER A 212 15.36 5.03 3.49
CA SER A 212 15.77 6.34 3.98
C SER A 212 14.60 7.17 4.57
N MET A 213 13.38 6.69 4.45
CA MET A 213 12.16 7.42 4.79
C MET A 213 11.33 6.75 5.88
N THR A 214 11.96 5.92 6.72
CA THR A 214 11.34 5.35 7.91
C THR A 214 11.85 6.04 9.17
N SER A 215 10.99 6.16 10.19
CA SER A 215 11.36 6.77 11.48
C SER A 215 11.98 5.77 12.44
N ASP A 216 11.62 4.52 12.30
CA ASP A 216 11.98 3.42 13.20
C ASP A 216 12.38 2.13 12.46
N GLY A 217 12.78 2.27 11.21
CA GLY A 217 13.11 1.14 10.32
C GLY A 217 11.88 0.33 9.86
N ILE A 218 10.67 0.72 10.27
CA ILE A 218 9.43 -0.01 9.96
C ILE A 218 8.33 0.94 9.48
N HIS A 219 8.10 2.04 10.18
CA HIS A 219 7.00 2.95 9.89
C HIS A 219 7.48 4.12 9.04
N PRO A 220 6.80 4.41 7.93
CA PRO A 220 7.14 5.54 7.09
C PRO A 220 7.06 6.87 7.84
N THR A 221 8.01 7.76 7.57
CA THR A 221 7.90 9.19 7.90
C THR A 221 6.81 9.84 7.05
N PRO A 222 6.43 11.11 7.31
CA PRO A 222 5.53 11.83 6.42
C PRO A 222 5.98 11.82 4.94
N SER A 223 7.28 11.96 4.68
CA SER A 223 7.84 11.84 3.32
C SER A 223 7.72 10.43 2.77
N GLY A 224 7.93 9.41 3.62
CA GLY A 224 7.72 8.02 3.25
C GLY A 224 6.27 7.72 2.89
N HIS A 225 5.30 8.23 3.66
CA HIS A 225 3.88 8.08 3.32
C HIS A 225 3.51 8.77 2.00
N LYS A 226 4.13 9.92 1.70
CA LYS A 226 3.95 10.59 0.40
C LYS A 226 4.46 9.70 -0.74
N LEU A 227 5.65 9.12 -0.60
CA LEU A 227 6.21 8.20 -1.59
C LEU A 227 5.32 6.98 -1.80
N VAL A 228 4.81 6.37 -0.72
CA VAL A 228 3.86 5.24 -0.80
C VAL A 228 2.60 5.64 -1.56
N CYS A 229 2.04 6.81 -1.26
CA CYS A 229 0.86 7.33 -1.95
C CYS A 229 1.13 7.50 -3.45
N ASP A 230 2.24 8.15 -3.81
CA ASP A 230 2.59 8.43 -5.21
C ASP A 230 2.82 7.11 -5.98
N TYR A 231 3.49 6.14 -5.35
CA TYR A 231 3.76 4.85 -5.94
C TYR A 231 2.48 4.02 -6.17
N ILE A 232 1.59 3.98 -5.18
CA ILE A 232 0.30 3.29 -5.31
C ILE A 232 -0.53 3.91 -6.43
N LEU A 233 -0.65 5.24 -6.46
CA LEU A 233 -1.42 5.93 -7.49
C LEU A 233 -0.86 5.67 -8.88
N GLN A 234 0.45 5.77 -9.06
CA GLN A 234 1.10 5.47 -10.34
C GLN A 234 0.83 4.04 -10.78
N THR A 235 0.87 3.08 -9.87
CA THR A 235 0.62 1.65 -10.18
C THR A 235 -0.84 1.42 -10.56
N ILE A 236 -1.77 2.03 -9.84
CA ILE A 236 -3.21 1.88 -10.08
C ILE A 236 -3.63 2.55 -11.38
N ASP A 237 -3.11 3.76 -11.68
CA ASP A 237 -3.44 4.50 -12.89
C ASP A 237 -2.93 3.83 -14.16
N THR A 238 -1.72 3.24 -14.14
CA THR A 238 -1.15 2.59 -15.32
C THR A 238 -1.93 1.36 -15.78
N LEU A 239 -2.78 0.78 -14.94
CA LEU A 239 -3.54 -0.43 -15.24
C LEU A 239 -5.03 -0.19 -15.47
N SER A 240 -5.54 1.01 -15.17
CA SER A 240 -6.95 1.37 -15.40
C SER A 240 -7.27 1.70 -16.85
N TYR A 241 -6.27 1.79 -17.73
CA TYR A 241 -6.42 2.16 -19.15
C TYR A 241 -6.03 1.03 -20.13
N LYS A 242 -5.97 -0.20 -19.66
CA LYS A 242 -5.84 -1.39 -20.51
C LYS A 242 -7.18 -2.11 -20.62
#